data_6710c1a82a516250979c2a0ccada9d4a
#
_entry.id   6710c1a82a516250979c2a0ccada9d4a
#
_cell.length_a   1.000
_cell.length_b   1.000
_cell.length_c   1.000
_cell.angle_alpha   90.00
_cell.angle_beta   90.00
_cell.angle_gamma   90.00
#
_symmetry.space_group_name_H-M   'P 1'
#
loop_
_entity.id
_entity.type
_entity.pdbx_description
1 polymer ?
#
loop_
_entity_poly.entity_id
_entity_poly.type
_entity_poly.pdbx_seq_one_letter_code
_entity_poly.pdbx_strand_id
1 'polypeptide(L)'
;MQPTVIFRDFEERDIDFIYKCKNDEKLNSLIVSQYHPFTYEEASEWVHGCMGEHETYKFWAIATNDEEKRIIGWVSISHIDNINKSVAFHGIVIGDNDYKDGFAWIESYLFIMDYVLSKMQFHRLCGENLVEHKHSIKISNALFFQQEGIQRDAVYRDGEYHNVATYSILNSEYQSHFKNGDYDMTKIIDRLLTR
;
A
#
# COMPACT_ATOMS: atom_id res chain seq x y z
N MET A 1 -3.77 16.35 13.91
CA MET A 1 -4.97 15.52 13.64
C MET A 1 -4.68 14.15 14.23
N GLN A 2 -5.63 13.51 14.92
CA GLN A 2 -5.43 12.12 15.35
C GLN A 2 -5.53 11.21 14.12
N PRO A 3 -4.75 10.11 14.07
CA PRO A 3 -4.83 9.18 12.94
C PRO A 3 -6.24 8.57 12.85
N THR A 4 -6.73 8.44 11.62
CA THR A 4 -8.06 7.88 11.35
C THR A 4 -8.05 6.35 11.40
N VAL A 5 -6.89 5.75 11.19
CA VAL A 5 -6.69 4.29 11.18
C VAL A 5 -5.49 3.87 12.03
N ILE A 6 -5.47 2.59 12.39
CA ILE A 6 -4.33 1.91 13.01
C ILE A 6 -3.87 0.75 12.12
N PHE A 7 -2.64 0.29 12.35
CA PHE A 7 -2.05 -0.85 11.65
C PHE A 7 -1.75 -1.96 12.67
N ARG A 8 -2.30 -3.13 12.44
CA ARG A 8 -2.16 -4.31 13.32
C ARG A 8 -1.89 -5.57 12.53
N ASP A 9 -1.49 -6.63 13.20
CA ASP A 9 -1.42 -7.95 12.59
C ASP A 9 -2.83 -8.43 12.21
N PHE A 10 -2.90 -9.38 11.26
CA PHE A 10 -4.14 -10.04 10.90
C PHE A 10 -4.63 -10.94 12.01
N GLU A 11 -5.93 -11.11 12.09
CA GLU A 11 -6.64 -11.97 13.03
C GLU A 11 -7.63 -12.86 12.27
N GLU A 12 -8.01 -14.01 12.81
CA GLU A 12 -9.00 -14.91 12.17
C GLU A 12 -10.33 -14.21 11.85
N ARG A 13 -10.75 -13.28 12.70
CA ARG A 13 -11.98 -12.48 12.45
C ARG A 13 -11.93 -11.63 11.19
N ASP A 14 -10.77 -11.47 10.54
CA ASP A 14 -10.60 -10.69 9.32
C ASP A 14 -10.94 -11.49 8.06
N ILE A 15 -11.10 -12.82 8.15
CA ILE A 15 -11.31 -13.72 7.00
C ILE A 15 -12.52 -13.30 6.16
N ASP A 16 -13.65 -13.02 6.81
CA ASP A 16 -14.89 -12.62 6.11
C ASP A 16 -14.70 -11.34 5.29
N PHE A 17 -13.98 -10.37 5.86
CA PHE A 17 -13.69 -9.12 5.17
C PHE A 17 -12.77 -9.36 3.97
N ILE A 18 -11.72 -10.17 4.13
CA ILE A 18 -10.78 -10.51 3.06
C ILE A 18 -11.50 -11.28 1.95
N TYR A 19 -12.31 -12.30 2.30
CA TYR A 19 -13.10 -13.04 1.33
C TYR A 19 -13.98 -12.11 0.47
N LYS A 20 -14.68 -11.17 1.11
CA LYS A 20 -15.49 -10.16 0.42
C LYS A 20 -14.65 -9.28 -0.51
N CYS A 21 -13.52 -8.77 -0.03
CA CYS A 21 -12.66 -7.87 -0.81
C CYS A 21 -11.98 -8.59 -1.99
N LYS A 22 -11.53 -9.83 -1.81
CA LYS A 22 -10.90 -10.63 -2.87
C LYS A 22 -11.89 -11.02 -3.97
N ASN A 23 -13.19 -10.99 -3.69
CA ASN A 23 -14.27 -11.26 -4.66
C ASN A 23 -14.92 -9.98 -5.20
N ASP A 24 -14.44 -8.81 -4.87
CA ASP A 24 -14.87 -7.53 -5.45
C ASP A 24 -14.01 -7.20 -6.68
N GLU A 25 -14.50 -7.52 -7.88
CA GLU A 25 -13.82 -7.26 -9.14
C GLU A 25 -13.46 -5.78 -9.33
N LYS A 26 -14.36 -4.87 -8.95
CA LYS A 26 -14.14 -3.44 -9.05
C LYS A 26 -13.00 -2.97 -8.13
N LEU A 27 -12.94 -3.49 -6.90
CA LEU A 27 -11.87 -3.18 -5.96
C LEU A 27 -10.51 -3.66 -6.49
N ASN A 28 -10.49 -4.80 -7.18
CA ASN A 28 -9.27 -5.42 -7.68
C ASN A 28 -8.89 -4.99 -9.12
N SER A 29 -9.71 -4.16 -9.78
CA SER A 29 -9.50 -3.76 -11.19
C SER A 29 -8.20 -2.99 -11.45
N LEU A 30 -7.62 -2.33 -10.45
CA LEU A 30 -6.43 -1.49 -10.60
C LEU A 30 -5.18 -2.04 -9.89
N ILE A 31 -5.23 -3.28 -9.36
CA ILE A 31 -4.03 -3.92 -8.81
C ILE A 31 -3.13 -4.42 -9.95
N VAL A 32 -1.82 -4.42 -9.74
CA VAL A 32 -0.85 -4.88 -10.76
C VAL A 32 -0.93 -6.42 -10.94
N SER A 33 -1.17 -7.16 -9.86
CA SER A 33 -1.29 -8.63 -9.92
C SER A 33 -2.58 -9.07 -10.63
N GLN A 34 -2.54 -10.27 -11.20
CA GLN A 34 -3.72 -10.85 -11.84
C GLN A 34 -4.83 -11.11 -10.82
N TYR A 35 -6.04 -10.66 -11.15
CA TYR A 35 -7.22 -10.93 -10.33
C TYR A 35 -7.75 -12.34 -10.57
N HIS A 36 -8.10 -13.02 -9.50
CA HIS A 36 -8.97 -14.20 -9.51
C HIS A 36 -9.81 -14.20 -8.23
N PRO A 37 -11.08 -14.62 -8.30
CA PRO A 37 -11.92 -14.72 -7.12
C PRO A 37 -11.43 -15.85 -6.20
N PHE A 38 -11.59 -15.65 -4.89
CA PHE A 38 -11.20 -16.62 -3.86
C PHE A 38 -12.40 -17.45 -3.41
N THR A 39 -12.16 -18.72 -3.11
CA THR A 39 -13.03 -19.49 -2.21
C THR A 39 -12.82 -19.00 -0.77
N TYR A 40 -13.72 -19.39 0.13
CA TYR A 40 -13.58 -19.03 1.55
C TYR A 40 -12.33 -19.68 2.18
N GLU A 41 -12.01 -20.90 1.76
CA GLU A 41 -10.82 -21.63 2.21
C GLU A 41 -9.52 -20.89 1.77
N GLU A 42 -9.44 -20.45 0.51
CA GLU A 42 -8.31 -19.63 0.01
C GLU A 42 -8.19 -18.31 0.76
N ALA A 43 -9.31 -17.66 1.12
CA ALA A 43 -9.27 -16.45 1.94
C ALA A 43 -8.75 -16.72 3.35
N SER A 44 -9.15 -17.85 3.95
CA SER A 44 -8.63 -18.29 5.25
C SER A 44 -7.14 -18.59 5.20
N GLU A 45 -6.69 -19.36 4.22
CA GLU A 45 -5.27 -19.68 4.01
C GLU A 45 -4.44 -18.40 3.78
N TRP A 46 -4.97 -17.46 2.99
CA TRP A 46 -4.31 -16.20 2.74
C TRP A 46 -4.14 -15.37 4.02
N VAL A 47 -5.19 -15.27 4.86
CA VAL A 47 -5.12 -14.55 6.16
C VAL A 47 -4.09 -15.20 7.08
N HIS A 48 -4.12 -16.54 7.22
CA HIS A 48 -3.13 -17.27 8.01
C HIS A 48 -1.70 -17.06 7.47
N GLY A 49 -1.53 -17.04 6.14
CA GLY A 49 -0.26 -16.74 5.50
C GLY A 49 0.24 -15.29 5.69
N CYS A 50 -0.66 -14.36 6.05
CA CYS A 50 -0.29 -12.98 6.37
C CYS A 50 0.05 -12.77 7.85
N MET A 51 -0.29 -13.74 8.72
CA MET A 51 0.00 -13.67 10.14
C MET A 51 1.48 -13.97 10.41
N GLY A 52 2.03 -13.26 11.38
CA GLY A 52 3.39 -13.54 11.87
C GLY A 52 4.50 -12.84 11.10
N GLU A 53 5.72 -13.27 11.37
CA GLU A 53 6.94 -12.70 10.80
C GLU A 53 7.42 -13.54 9.61
N HIS A 54 7.72 -12.86 8.49
CA HIS A 54 8.27 -13.47 7.29
C HIS A 54 9.54 -12.72 6.85
N GLU A 55 10.51 -13.43 6.29
CA GLU A 55 11.80 -12.88 5.92
C GLU A 55 11.71 -11.92 4.71
N THR A 56 10.79 -12.20 3.77
CA THR A 56 10.75 -11.53 2.47
C THR A 56 9.52 -10.65 2.24
N TYR A 57 8.54 -10.72 3.13
CA TYR A 57 7.33 -9.88 3.05
C TYR A 57 6.73 -9.64 4.44
N LYS A 58 5.87 -8.64 4.52
CA LYS A 58 5.05 -8.40 5.71
C LYS A 58 3.73 -7.73 5.33
N PHE A 59 2.66 -8.14 6.01
CA PHE A 59 1.32 -7.61 5.86
C PHE A 59 0.83 -7.00 7.17
N TRP A 60 0.00 -5.95 7.03
CA TRP A 60 -0.73 -5.36 8.14
C TRP A 60 -2.19 -5.16 7.75
N ALA A 61 -3.10 -5.49 8.66
CA ALA A 61 -4.47 -5.05 8.58
C ALA A 61 -4.54 -3.55 8.88
N ILE A 62 -5.23 -2.81 8.03
CA ILE A 62 -5.62 -1.43 8.30
C ILE A 62 -6.95 -1.50 9.01
N ALA A 63 -7.05 -0.94 10.20
CA ALA A 63 -8.22 -1.07 11.06
C ALA A 63 -8.69 0.29 11.59
N THR A 64 -9.95 0.34 12.01
CA THR A 64 -10.52 1.53 12.66
C THR A 64 -9.76 1.88 13.93
N ASN A 65 -9.65 3.18 14.22
CA ASN A 65 -8.99 3.68 15.42
C ASN A 65 -9.99 3.85 16.58
N ASP A 66 -10.67 2.76 16.90
CA ASP A 66 -11.64 2.62 17.98
C ASP A 66 -11.37 1.34 18.80
N GLU A 67 -12.22 1.04 19.78
CA GLU A 67 -12.08 -0.13 20.63
C GLU A 67 -12.23 -1.45 19.85
N GLU A 68 -13.07 -1.46 18.80
CA GLU A 68 -13.34 -2.65 17.98
C GLU A 68 -12.15 -3.03 17.08
N LYS A 69 -11.40 -2.01 16.60
CA LYS A 69 -10.28 -2.19 15.66
C LYS A 69 -10.66 -3.03 14.44
N ARG A 70 -11.85 -2.76 13.90
CA ARG A 70 -12.42 -3.48 12.76
C ARG A 70 -11.56 -3.27 11.52
N ILE A 71 -11.24 -4.33 10.81
CA ILE A 71 -10.49 -4.24 9.54
C ILE A 71 -11.28 -3.45 8.48
N ILE A 72 -10.58 -2.56 7.78
CA ILE A 72 -11.11 -1.78 6.66
C ILE A 72 -10.30 -1.95 5.37
N GLY A 73 -9.14 -2.59 5.48
CA GLY A 73 -8.21 -2.79 4.38
C GLY A 73 -6.93 -3.48 4.81
N TRP A 74 -5.95 -3.49 3.94
CA TRP A 74 -4.61 -3.99 4.26
C TRP A 74 -3.52 -3.24 3.50
N VAL A 75 -2.32 -3.31 4.03
CA VAL A 75 -1.10 -2.79 3.41
C VAL A 75 0.02 -3.82 3.54
N SER A 76 0.91 -3.87 2.57
CA SER A 76 2.00 -4.84 2.57
C SER A 76 3.27 -4.34 1.90
N ILE A 77 4.37 -4.94 2.33
CA ILE A 77 5.68 -4.86 1.69
C ILE A 77 6.12 -6.26 1.27
N SER A 78 6.95 -6.33 0.24
CA SER A 78 7.55 -7.57 -0.25
C SER A 78 8.97 -7.34 -0.74
N HIS A 79 9.64 -8.42 -1.17
CA HIS A 79 11.01 -8.36 -1.67
C HIS A 79 11.94 -7.62 -0.69
N ILE A 80 11.82 -7.96 0.60
CA ILE A 80 12.69 -7.41 1.64
C ILE A 80 14.11 -7.93 1.38
N ASP A 81 14.99 -7.03 0.91
CA ASP A 81 16.38 -7.33 0.61
C ASP A 81 17.29 -6.72 1.69
N ASN A 82 17.74 -7.58 2.59
CA ASN A 82 18.60 -7.17 3.71
C ASN A 82 20.03 -6.84 3.28
N ILE A 83 20.46 -7.26 2.09
CA ILE A 83 21.79 -6.97 1.55
C ILE A 83 21.81 -5.57 0.95
N ASN A 84 20.90 -5.31 0.00
CA ASN A 84 20.80 -4.01 -0.67
C ASN A 84 20.01 -2.98 0.15
N LYS A 85 19.44 -3.38 1.30
CA LYS A 85 18.57 -2.53 2.12
C LYS A 85 17.45 -1.90 1.31
N SER A 86 16.75 -2.71 0.53
CA SER A 86 15.65 -2.30 -0.31
C SER A 86 14.39 -3.11 -0.05
N VAL A 87 13.25 -2.49 -0.28
CA VAL A 87 11.92 -3.09 -0.11
C VAL A 87 11.02 -2.67 -1.25
N ALA A 88 10.22 -3.59 -1.74
CA ALA A 88 9.11 -3.27 -2.63
C ALA A 88 7.83 -3.05 -1.82
N PHE A 89 7.18 -1.91 -2.06
CA PHE A 89 5.84 -1.62 -1.58
C PHE A 89 4.85 -2.37 -2.46
N HIS A 90 4.17 -3.37 -1.89
CA HIS A 90 3.33 -4.28 -2.66
C HIS A 90 1.90 -3.76 -2.87
N GLY A 91 1.44 -2.82 -2.04
CA GLY A 91 0.16 -2.13 -2.25
C GLY A 91 -0.63 -1.85 -0.99
N ILE A 92 -1.66 -1.03 -1.18
CA ILE A 92 -2.69 -0.68 -0.22
C ILE A 92 -4.02 -1.04 -0.84
N VAL A 93 -4.88 -1.69 -0.07
CA VAL A 93 -6.28 -1.94 -0.44
C VAL A 93 -7.18 -1.43 0.68
N ILE A 94 -8.09 -0.52 0.37
CA ILE A 94 -9.17 -0.07 1.26
C ILE A 94 -10.47 -0.63 0.73
N GLY A 95 -11.00 -1.63 1.43
CA GLY A 95 -12.24 -2.33 1.05
C GLY A 95 -13.50 -1.66 1.58
N ASP A 96 -13.41 -0.98 2.71
CA ASP A 96 -14.52 -0.29 3.34
C ASP A 96 -14.81 1.06 2.66
N ASN A 97 -16.06 1.25 2.22
CA ASN A 97 -16.46 2.44 1.47
C ASN A 97 -16.44 3.72 2.32
N ASP A 98 -16.64 3.62 3.63
CA ASP A 98 -16.64 4.77 4.53
C ASP A 98 -15.24 5.38 4.72
N TYR A 99 -14.18 4.66 4.31
CA TYR A 99 -12.78 5.05 4.40
C TYR A 99 -12.12 5.33 3.03
N LYS A 100 -12.92 5.47 1.97
CA LYS A 100 -12.42 5.79 0.60
C LYS A 100 -12.27 7.29 0.33
N ASP A 101 -12.24 8.11 1.35
CA ASP A 101 -12.00 9.55 1.26
C ASP A 101 -10.54 9.96 0.96
N GLY A 102 -9.64 8.98 0.98
CA GLY A 102 -8.21 9.14 0.70
C GLY A 102 -7.32 9.26 1.94
N PHE A 103 -7.85 9.57 3.13
CA PHE A 103 -7.05 9.71 4.34
C PHE A 103 -6.37 8.39 4.75
N ALA A 104 -7.14 7.30 4.80
CA ALA A 104 -6.60 5.97 5.12
C ALA A 104 -5.48 5.53 4.15
N TRP A 105 -5.57 5.93 2.88
CA TRP A 105 -4.53 5.69 1.88
C TRP A 105 -3.24 6.46 2.20
N ILE A 106 -3.35 7.75 2.48
CA ILE A 106 -2.20 8.60 2.82
C ILE A 106 -1.53 8.10 4.11
N GLU A 107 -2.32 7.82 5.15
CA GLU A 107 -1.80 7.29 6.41
C GLU A 107 -1.08 5.95 6.22
N SER A 108 -1.58 5.08 5.33
CA SER A 108 -0.93 3.82 5.01
C SER A 108 0.41 4.00 4.30
N TYR A 109 0.51 4.94 3.36
CA TYR A 109 1.79 5.30 2.75
C TYR A 109 2.78 5.83 3.79
N LEU A 110 2.35 6.77 4.63
CA LEU A 110 3.20 7.35 5.67
C LEU A 110 3.67 6.28 6.68
N PHE A 111 2.79 5.35 7.04
CA PHE A 111 3.14 4.22 7.90
C PHE A 111 4.24 3.34 7.27
N ILE A 112 4.11 2.95 6.02
CA ILE A 112 5.11 2.12 5.32
C ILE A 112 6.43 2.87 5.15
N MET A 113 6.38 4.15 4.78
CA MET A 113 7.59 4.98 4.66
C MET A 113 8.34 5.07 5.99
N ASP A 114 7.64 5.33 7.08
CA ASP A 114 8.25 5.35 8.42
C ASP A 114 8.78 3.97 8.82
N TYR A 115 7.99 2.92 8.61
CA TYR A 115 8.41 1.56 8.95
C TYR A 115 9.69 1.15 8.21
N VAL A 116 9.75 1.34 6.90
CA VAL A 116 10.89 0.92 6.08
C VAL A 116 12.09 1.86 6.23
N LEU A 117 11.87 3.17 6.11
CA LEU A 117 12.97 4.14 6.01
C LEU A 117 13.46 4.65 7.37
N SER A 118 12.59 4.70 8.40
CA SER A 118 12.99 5.10 9.75
C SER A 118 13.27 3.90 10.66
N LYS A 119 12.33 2.96 10.80
CA LYS A 119 12.46 1.86 11.78
C LYS A 119 13.41 0.78 11.30
N MET A 120 13.24 0.28 10.06
CA MET A 120 14.17 -0.70 9.48
C MET A 120 15.49 -0.05 9.02
N GLN A 121 15.53 1.28 8.85
CA GLN A 121 16.67 2.03 8.33
C GLN A 121 17.14 1.52 6.95
N PHE A 122 16.21 1.10 6.12
CA PHE A 122 16.52 0.66 4.77
C PHE A 122 16.80 1.87 3.88
N HIS A 123 17.62 1.62 2.84
CA HIS A 123 18.08 2.65 1.93
C HIS A 123 17.02 3.09 0.93
N ARG A 124 16.15 2.15 0.50
CA ARG A 124 15.25 2.36 -0.63
C ARG A 124 13.90 1.69 -0.41
N LEU A 125 12.84 2.44 -0.68
CA LEU A 125 11.49 1.92 -0.81
C LEU A 125 11.04 2.14 -2.25
N CYS A 126 10.68 1.08 -2.97
CA CYS A 126 10.17 1.15 -4.34
C CYS A 126 8.77 0.55 -4.44
N GLY A 127 8.07 0.90 -5.50
CA GLY A 127 6.74 0.41 -5.78
C GLY A 127 6.38 0.59 -7.25
N GLU A 128 5.26 0.03 -7.62
CA GLU A 128 4.77 0.08 -8.99
C GLU A 128 3.25 0.27 -9.04
N ASN A 129 2.78 0.91 -10.10
CA ASN A 129 1.37 1.16 -10.35
C ASN A 129 1.07 0.92 -11.82
N LEU A 130 -0.12 0.40 -12.12
CA LEU A 130 -0.65 0.51 -13.48
C LEU A 130 -0.71 2.00 -13.88
N VAL A 131 -0.32 2.31 -15.11
CA VAL A 131 -0.33 3.71 -15.61
C VAL A 131 -1.73 4.31 -15.58
N GLU A 132 -2.76 3.48 -15.64
CA GLU A 132 -4.17 3.86 -15.52
C GLU A 132 -4.58 4.23 -14.08
N HIS A 133 -3.84 3.77 -13.07
CA HIS A 133 -4.14 4.04 -11.66
C HIS A 133 -3.74 5.46 -11.25
N LYS A 134 -4.37 6.46 -11.85
CA LYS A 134 -4.01 7.88 -11.69
C LYS A 134 -4.03 8.37 -10.25
N HIS A 135 -4.93 7.83 -9.43
CA HIS A 135 -5.03 8.20 -8.01
C HIS A 135 -3.77 7.78 -7.23
N SER A 136 -3.33 6.53 -7.36
CA SER A 136 -2.12 6.05 -6.70
C SER A 136 -0.87 6.81 -7.15
N ILE A 137 -0.75 7.04 -8.47
CA ILE A 137 0.36 7.84 -9.04
C ILE A 137 0.38 9.24 -8.44
N LYS A 138 -0.79 9.89 -8.33
CA LYS A 138 -0.90 11.23 -7.76
C LYS A 138 -0.46 11.26 -6.29
N ILE A 139 -0.84 10.27 -5.49
CA ILE A 139 -0.39 10.14 -4.10
C ILE A 139 1.12 9.90 -4.04
N SER A 140 1.66 8.97 -4.82
CA SER A 140 3.10 8.70 -4.86
C SER A 140 3.90 9.99 -5.15
N ASN A 141 3.47 10.77 -6.14
CA ASN A 141 4.11 12.05 -6.46
C ASN A 141 3.97 13.10 -5.34
N ALA A 142 2.81 13.15 -4.66
CA ALA A 142 2.60 14.06 -3.53
C ALA A 142 3.45 13.70 -2.31
N LEU A 143 3.88 12.44 -2.21
CA LEU A 143 4.77 11.91 -1.18
C LEU A 143 6.24 11.84 -1.62
N PHE A 144 6.58 12.50 -2.74
CA PHE A 144 7.94 12.64 -3.28
C PHE A 144 8.57 11.35 -3.79
N PHE A 145 7.79 10.33 -4.09
CA PHE A 145 8.32 9.20 -4.85
C PHE A 145 8.70 9.68 -6.26
N GLN A 146 9.87 9.28 -6.71
CA GLN A 146 10.34 9.58 -8.05
C GLN A 146 9.97 8.45 -9.01
N GLN A 147 9.40 8.80 -10.16
CA GLN A 147 9.17 7.84 -11.23
C GLN A 147 10.50 7.50 -11.91
N GLU A 148 10.85 6.22 -11.94
CA GLU A 148 12.11 5.75 -12.54
C GLU A 148 11.93 5.29 -13.99
N GLY A 149 10.72 4.89 -14.35
CA GLY A 149 10.44 4.44 -15.71
C GLY A 149 9.03 3.90 -15.89
N ILE A 150 8.81 3.41 -17.11
CA ILE A 150 7.59 2.70 -17.51
C ILE A 150 7.99 1.38 -18.14
N GLN A 151 7.52 0.29 -17.57
CA GLN A 151 7.58 -1.04 -18.16
C GLN A 151 6.41 -1.16 -19.14
N ARG A 152 6.72 -1.25 -20.43
CA ARG A 152 5.70 -1.35 -21.48
C ARG A 152 5.16 -2.77 -21.53
N ASP A 153 3.84 -2.90 -21.70
CA ASP A 153 3.15 -4.18 -21.85
C ASP A 153 3.51 -5.22 -20.78
N ALA A 154 3.64 -4.74 -19.54
CA ALA A 154 4.14 -5.53 -18.42
C ALA A 154 3.10 -6.44 -17.77
N VAL A 155 1.82 -6.11 -17.92
CA VAL A 155 0.69 -6.88 -17.35
C VAL A 155 -0.32 -7.18 -18.45
N TYR A 156 -0.71 -8.45 -18.58
CA TYR A 156 -1.82 -8.84 -19.45
C TYR A 156 -3.08 -9.05 -18.62
N ARG A 157 -4.14 -8.30 -18.94
CA ARG A 157 -5.42 -8.35 -18.22
C ARG A 157 -6.56 -8.00 -19.17
N ASP A 158 -7.71 -8.65 -19.00
CA ASP A 158 -8.94 -8.35 -19.74
C ASP A 158 -8.77 -8.33 -21.27
N GLY A 159 -7.84 -9.14 -21.79
CA GLY A 159 -7.55 -9.22 -23.22
C GLY A 159 -6.55 -8.19 -23.75
N GLU A 160 -6.00 -7.31 -22.88
CA GLU A 160 -5.09 -6.24 -23.27
C GLU A 160 -3.81 -6.23 -22.42
N TYR A 161 -2.75 -5.62 -22.98
CA TYR A 161 -1.51 -5.36 -22.26
C TYR A 161 -1.53 -3.98 -21.63
N HIS A 162 -1.06 -3.90 -20.38
CA HIS A 162 -1.01 -2.67 -19.60
C HIS A 162 0.42 -2.31 -19.22
N ASN A 163 0.69 -1.00 -19.23
CA ASN A 163 1.97 -0.47 -18.80
C ASN A 163 2.03 -0.30 -17.28
N VAL A 164 3.20 -0.53 -16.70
CA VAL A 164 3.46 -0.35 -15.28
C VAL A 164 4.50 0.75 -15.09
N ALA A 165 4.15 1.77 -14.30
CA ALA A 165 5.09 2.81 -13.89
C ALA A 165 5.79 2.39 -12.59
N THR A 166 7.11 2.50 -12.55
CA THR A 166 7.95 2.19 -11.39
C THR A 166 8.36 3.45 -10.66
N TYR A 167 8.35 3.40 -9.34
CA TYR A 167 8.62 4.53 -8.45
C TYR A 167 9.55 4.11 -7.31
N SER A 168 10.30 5.08 -6.78
CA SER A 168 11.04 4.87 -5.55
C SER A 168 11.19 6.15 -4.75
N ILE A 169 11.55 5.99 -3.48
CA ILE A 169 12.07 7.03 -2.62
C ILE A 169 13.29 6.50 -1.86
N LEU A 170 14.35 7.30 -1.80
CA LEU A 170 15.53 6.97 -1.03
C LEU A 170 15.42 7.47 0.41
N ASN A 171 16.09 6.81 1.33
CA ASN A 171 16.09 7.22 2.75
C ASN A 171 16.58 8.66 2.94
N SER A 172 17.63 9.08 2.22
CA SER A 172 18.12 10.44 2.28
C SER A 172 17.10 11.50 1.87
N GLU A 173 16.30 11.20 0.84
CA GLU A 173 15.20 12.07 0.37
C GLU A 173 14.08 12.12 1.41
N TYR A 174 13.65 10.95 1.89
CA TYR A 174 12.65 10.84 2.95
C TYR A 174 13.06 11.64 4.19
N GLN A 175 14.29 11.46 4.70
CA GLN A 175 14.77 12.17 5.88
C GLN A 175 14.83 13.69 5.69
N SER A 176 15.18 14.15 4.48
CA SER A 176 15.15 15.57 4.14
C SER A 176 13.73 16.16 4.24
N HIS A 177 12.78 15.51 3.58
CA HIS A 177 11.38 15.93 3.60
C HIS A 177 10.76 15.81 4.99
N PHE A 178 11.11 14.77 5.76
CA PHE A 178 10.64 14.59 7.13
C PHE A 178 11.10 15.74 8.04
N LYS A 179 12.38 16.13 7.97
CA LYS A 179 12.92 17.26 8.74
C LYS A 179 12.28 18.60 8.38
N ASN A 180 11.87 18.77 7.12
CA ASN A 180 11.16 19.96 6.64
C ASN A 180 9.67 19.97 7.04
N GLY A 181 9.16 18.90 7.65
CA GLY A 181 7.73 18.74 7.96
C GLY A 181 6.86 18.63 6.71
N ASP A 182 7.41 18.09 5.61
CA ASP A 182 6.69 17.99 4.33
C ASP A 182 5.64 16.87 4.34
N TYR A 183 5.70 15.95 5.30
CA TYR A 183 4.72 14.88 5.50
C TYR A 183 3.58 15.27 6.46
N ASP A 184 3.45 16.57 6.79
CA ASP A 184 2.23 17.07 7.43
C ASP A 184 1.02 16.85 6.50
N MET A 185 -0.08 16.35 7.07
CA MET A 185 -1.29 15.98 6.30
C MET A 185 -1.83 17.15 5.49
N THR A 186 -1.83 18.37 6.07
CA THR A 186 -2.31 19.57 5.37
C THR A 186 -1.48 19.86 4.12
N LYS A 187 -0.15 19.78 4.24
CA LYS A 187 0.77 19.97 3.09
C LYS A 187 0.60 18.90 2.02
N ILE A 188 0.34 17.64 2.42
CA ILE A 188 0.08 16.55 1.47
C ILE A 188 -1.21 16.82 0.70
N ILE A 189 -2.28 17.19 1.41
CA ILE A 189 -3.57 17.53 0.80
C ILE A 189 -3.41 18.70 -0.17
N ASP A 190 -2.70 19.76 0.22
CA ASP A 190 -2.44 20.91 -0.66
C ASP A 190 -1.74 20.47 -1.96
N ARG A 191 -0.72 19.60 -1.88
CA ARG A 191 -0.07 19.06 -3.08
C ARG A 191 -1.00 18.19 -3.93
N LEU A 192 -1.94 17.48 -3.32
CA LEU A 192 -2.94 16.69 -4.03
C LEU A 192 -3.98 17.55 -4.74
N LEU A 193 -4.31 18.71 -4.22
CA LEU A 193 -5.30 19.62 -4.81
C LEU A 193 -4.71 20.52 -5.90
N THR A 194 -3.42 20.81 -5.86
CA THR A 194 -2.75 21.79 -6.75
C THR A 194 -2.13 21.19 -8.01
N ARG A 195 -2.17 19.85 -8.19
CA ARG A 195 -1.56 19.12 -9.34
C ARG A 195 -2.56 18.37 -10.19
#